data_03c85312356ecdef8095eb855eb4c77e
#
_entry.id   03c85312356ecdef8095eb855eb4c77e
#
_cell.length_a   1.000
_cell.length_b   1.000
_cell.length_c   1.000
_cell.angle_alpha   90.00
_cell.angle_beta   90.00
_cell.angle_gamma   90.00
#
_symmetry.space_group_name_H-M   'P 1'
#
loop_
_entity.id
_entity.type
_entity.pdbx_description
1 polymer ?
#
loop_
_entity_poly.entity_id
_entity_poly.type
_entity_poly.pdbx_seq_one_letter_code
_entity_poly.pdbx_strand_id
1 'polypeptide(L)'
;DYEKKKFVAKAENLTVGQLLDVWAEEELKTGTLSNGTVENYLGTIRNIKKHPLAERKLKNVTSEHLQSFFDLLSFGGVHPDGKERKGYSKDYIHSFSAVMQQSFRFAVFPKQYITFNPMQYIKLRYQTDEVDLFSDEDMDGNVQPISREDYERLLAYLQKKNPAAILPIQIA
;
A
#
# COMPACT_ATOMS: atom_id res chain seq x y z
N ASP A 1 11.63 -23.30 -28.10
CA ASP A 1 11.76 -24.10 -26.85
C ASP A 1 13.00 -23.79 -26.00
N TYR A 2 14.13 -23.41 -26.58
CA TYR A 2 15.36 -23.08 -25.83
C TYR A 2 15.25 -21.75 -25.08
N GLU A 3 14.62 -20.74 -25.65
CA GLU A 3 14.36 -19.44 -25.03
C GLU A 3 13.40 -19.59 -23.83
N LYS A 4 12.31 -20.36 -23.96
CA LYS A 4 11.39 -20.66 -22.86
C LYS A 4 12.08 -21.36 -21.68
N LYS A 5 12.98 -22.33 -21.95
CA LYS A 5 13.75 -23.00 -20.89
C LYS A 5 14.70 -22.06 -20.16
N LYS A 6 15.29 -21.08 -20.85
CA LYS A 6 16.19 -20.09 -20.26
C LYS A 6 15.44 -19.10 -19.35
N PHE A 7 14.21 -18.71 -19.72
CA PHE A 7 13.33 -17.88 -18.89
C PHE A 7 12.89 -18.62 -17.63
N VAL A 8 12.46 -19.87 -17.75
CA VAL A 8 12.05 -20.69 -16.60
C VAL A 8 13.20 -20.90 -15.62
N ALA A 9 14.42 -21.18 -16.09
CA ALA A 9 15.60 -21.35 -15.25
C ALA A 9 15.99 -20.06 -14.49
N LYS A 10 15.81 -18.89 -15.11
CA LYS A 10 16.08 -17.59 -14.46
C LYS A 10 15.03 -17.26 -13.40
N ALA A 11 13.78 -17.65 -13.62
CA ALA A 11 12.66 -17.46 -12.68
C ALA A 11 12.73 -18.41 -11.47
N GLU A 12 13.37 -19.59 -11.62
CA GLU A 12 13.42 -20.59 -10.54
C GLU A 12 14.06 -20.13 -9.24
N ASN A 13 15.00 -19.19 -9.33
CA ASN A 13 15.73 -18.65 -8.16
C ASN A 13 15.36 -17.20 -7.82
N LEU A 14 14.44 -16.57 -8.57
CA LEU A 14 14.03 -15.20 -8.33
C LEU A 14 13.33 -15.07 -6.98
N THR A 15 13.75 -14.11 -6.16
CA THR A 15 13.08 -13.78 -4.90
C THR A 15 12.03 -12.69 -5.10
N VAL A 16 11.12 -12.53 -4.11
CA VAL A 16 10.14 -11.43 -4.13
C VAL A 16 10.84 -10.07 -4.19
N GLY A 17 11.91 -9.87 -3.42
CA GLY A 17 12.69 -8.62 -3.44
C GLY A 17 13.29 -8.32 -4.81
N GLN A 18 13.83 -9.33 -5.49
CA GLN A 18 14.34 -9.18 -6.85
C GLN A 18 13.24 -8.91 -7.89
N LEU A 19 12.05 -9.53 -7.71
CA LEU A 19 10.89 -9.20 -8.54
C LEU A 19 10.51 -7.72 -8.42
N LEU A 20 10.47 -7.20 -7.19
CA LEU A 20 10.17 -5.80 -6.94
C LEU A 20 11.20 -4.85 -7.59
N ASP A 21 12.48 -5.21 -7.57
CA ASP A 21 13.53 -4.42 -8.24
C ASP A 21 13.33 -4.41 -9.76
N VAL A 22 13.11 -5.59 -10.37
CA VAL A 22 12.87 -5.70 -11.82
C VAL A 22 11.62 -4.92 -12.23
N TRP A 23 10.54 -5.05 -11.46
CA TRP A 23 9.30 -4.31 -11.71
C TRP A 23 9.50 -2.79 -11.61
N ALA A 24 10.26 -2.34 -10.59
CA ALA A 24 10.55 -0.91 -10.41
C ALA A 24 11.34 -0.33 -11.57
N GLU A 25 12.33 -1.06 -12.09
CA GLU A 25 13.14 -0.60 -13.21
C GLU A 25 12.37 -0.62 -14.54
N GLU A 26 11.58 -1.65 -14.79
CA GLU A 26 10.97 -1.84 -16.10
C GLU A 26 9.59 -1.19 -16.25
N GLU A 27 8.82 -1.03 -15.17
CA GLU A 27 7.46 -0.49 -15.20
C GLU A 27 7.32 0.82 -14.44
N LEU A 28 7.86 0.89 -13.20
CA LEU A 28 7.63 2.03 -12.34
C LEU A 28 8.37 3.29 -12.81
N LYS A 29 9.61 3.13 -13.32
CA LYS A 29 10.45 4.24 -13.77
C LYS A 29 10.23 4.64 -15.23
N THR A 30 9.24 4.09 -15.90
CA THR A 30 8.97 4.37 -17.33
C THR A 30 8.36 5.75 -17.62
N GLY A 31 8.07 6.54 -16.58
CA GLY A 31 7.60 7.92 -16.72
C GLY A 31 6.08 8.07 -16.92
N THR A 32 5.30 7.01 -16.75
CA THR A 32 3.83 7.06 -16.82
C THR A 32 3.18 7.59 -15.55
N LEU A 33 3.89 7.55 -14.43
CA LEU A 33 3.42 7.99 -13.12
C LEU A 33 4.08 9.31 -12.71
N SER A 34 3.40 10.06 -11.82
CA SER A 34 3.99 11.25 -11.23
C SER A 34 5.21 10.90 -10.37
N ASN A 35 6.20 11.80 -10.29
CA ASN A 35 7.41 11.60 -9.48
C ASN A 35 7.08 11.28 -8.02
N GLY A 36 6.07 11.94 -7.44
CA GLY A 36 5.64 11.68 -6.06
C GLY A 36 5.10 10.26 -5.87
N THR A 37 4.35 9.73 -6.84
CA THR A 37 3.85 8.35 -6.81
C THR A 37 5.00 7.35 -6.92
N VAL A 38 5.96 7.59 -7.80
CA VAL A 38 7.15 6.75 -7.97
C VAL A 38 7.95 6.68 -6.68
N GLU A 39 8.24 7.83 -6.04
CA GLU A 39 8.98 7.88 -4.79
C GLU A 39 8.25 7.17 -3.65
N ASN A 40 6.93 7.30 -3.55
CA ASN A 40 6.12 6.59 -2.58
C ASN A 40 6.21 5.07 -2.77
N TYR A 41 6.10 4.59 -4.02
CA TYR A 41 6.21 3.15 -4.32
C TYR A 41 7.62 2.62 -4.06
N LEU A 42 8.67 3.37 -4.40
CA LEU A 42 10.06 3.01 -4.08
C LEU A 42 10.28 2.95 -2.55
N GLY A 43 9.66 3.86 -1.79
CA GLY A 43 9.64 3.82 -0.33
C GLY A 43 8.99 2.55 0.20
N THR A 44 7.84 2.18 -0.36
CA THR A 44 7.10 0.96 -0.03
C THR A 44 7.93 -0.29 -0.35
N ILE A 45 8.57 -0.35 -1.53
CA ILE A 45 9.48 -1.44 -1.90
C ILE A 45 10.61 -1.61 -0.90
N ARG A 46 11.27 -0.50 -0.50
CA ARG A 46 12.33 -0.53 0.52
C ARG A 46 11.84 -1.13 1.85
N ASN A 47 10.60 -0.84 2.23
CA ASN A 47 10.02 -1.38 3.46
C ASN A 47 9.65 -2.87 3.32
N ILE A 48 9.08 -3.30 2.18
CA ILE A 48 8.82 -4.72 1.91
C ILE A 48 10.13 -5.52 1.96
N LYS A 49 11.21 -5.00 1.40
CA LYS A 49 12.53 -5.66 1.36
C LYS A 49 13.17 -5.86 2.73
N LYS A 50 12.73 -5.15 3.77
CA LYS A 50 13.16 -5.39 5.15
C LYS A 50 12.49 -6.61 5.78
N HIS A 51 11.42 -7.13 5.18
CA HIS A 51 10.68 -8.28 5.68
C HIS A 51 11.22 -9.57 5.05
N PRO A 52 11.31 -10.71 5.81
CA PRO A 52 11.79 -11.99 5.29
C PRO A 52 11.04 -12.52 4.06
N LEU A 53 9.82 -12.05 3.83
CA LEU A 53 9.07 -12.34 2.62
C LEU A 53 9.87 -11.97 1.36
N ALA A 54 10.67 -10.91 1.40
CA ALA A 54 11.46 -10.47 0.25
C ALA A 54 12.55 -11.46 -0.17
N GLU A 55 13.07 -12.26 0.77
CA GLU A 55 14.08 -13.27 0.52
C GLU A 55 13.49 -14.59 0.02
N ARG A 56 12.17 -14.75 0.15
CA ARG A 56 11.50 -15.98 -0.26
C ARG A 56 11.49 -16.11 -1.78
N LYS A 57 11.82 -17.30 -2.27
CA LYS A 57 11.75 -17.59 -3.73
C LYS A 57 10.33 -17.41 -4.24
N LEU A 58 10.18 -16.71 -5.36
CA LEU A 58 8.89 -16.35 -5.94
C LEU A 58 7.97 -17.56 -6.15
N LYS A 59 8.51 -18.67 -6.63
CA LYS A 59 7.78 -19.92 -6.85
C LYS A 59 7.23 -20.58 -5.57
N ASN A 60 7.79 -20.22 -4.41
CA ASN A 60 7.41 -20.78 -3.11
C ASN A 60 6.51 -19.81 -2.31
N VAL A 61 6.12 -18.69 -2.92
CA VAL A 61 5.21 -17.74 -2.29
C VAL A 61 3.78 -18.22 -2.46
N THR A 62 3.10 -18.42 -1.34
CA THR A 62 1.67 -18.78 -1.31
C THR A 62 0.83 -17.60 -0.85
N SER A 63 -0.48 -17.68 -1.11
CA SER A 63 -1.42 -16.68 -0.58
C SER A 63 -1.39 -16.59 0.94
N GLU A 64 -1.13 -17.70 1.65
CA GLU A 64 -0.98 -17.70 3.12
C GLU A 64 0.21 -16.86 3.59
N HIS A 65 1.35 -16.95 2.91
CA HIS A 65 2.53 -16.13 3.24
C HIS A 65 2.22 -14.63 3.06
N LEU A 66 1.52 -14.30 2.00
CA LEU A 66 1.11 -12.92 1.72
C LEU A 66 0.05 -12.46 2.70
N GLN A 67 -0.96 -13.30 3.03
CA GLN A 67 -1.97 -12.97 4.01
C GLN A 67 -1.35 -12.70 5.39
N SER A 68 -0.44 -13.58 5.85
CA SER A 68 0.28 -13.38 7.12
C SER A 68 1.09 -12.07 7.14
N PHE A 69 1.69 -11.70 6.01
CA PHE A 69 2.39 -10.43 5.87
C PHE A 69 1.43 -9.23 6.02
N PHE A 70 0.29 -9.27 5.33
CA PHE A 70 -0.71 -8.20 5.43
C PHE A 70 -1.40 -8.15 6.79
N ASP A 71 -1.67 -9.29 7.40
CA ASP A 71 -2.23 -9.35 8.76
C ASP A 71 -1.25 -8.75 9.78
N LEU A 72 0.05 -9.00 9.65
CA LEU A 72 1.08 -8.36 10.48
C LEU A 72 1.10 -6.83 10.28
N LEU A 73 0.96 -6.35 9.05
CA LEU A 73 0.86 -4.91 8.79
C LEU A 73 -0.41 -4.30 9.37
N SER A 74 -1.54 -5.03 9.32
CA SER A 74 -2.84 -4.53 9.73
C SER A 74 -3.02 -4.53 11.25
N PHE A 75 -2.64 -5.61 11.91
CA PHE A 75 -2.88 -5.80 13.33
C PHE A 75 -1.65 -5.52 14.20
N GLY A 76 -0.49 -5.39 13.56
CA GLY A 76 0.78 -5.29 14.28
C GLY A 76 1.20 -6.61 14.89
N GLY A 77 2.13 -6.55 15.82
CA GLY A 77 2.71 -7.69 16.51
C GLY A 77 4.23 -7.66 16.46
N VAL A 78 4.85 -8.80 16.74
CA VAL A 78 6.31 -8.94 16.70
C VAL A 78 6.77 -9.04 15.26
N HIS A 79 7.49 -8.02 14.80
CA HIS A 79 8.10 -8.00 13.48
C HIS A 79 9.34 -8.89 13.41
N PRO A 80 9.81 -9.27 12.20
CA PRO A 80 10.98 -10.15 12.04
C PRO A 80 12.28 -9.62 12.66
N ASP A 81 12.36 -8.31 12.91
CA ASP A 81 13.46 -7.67 13.63
C ASP A 81 13.35 -7.78 15.17
N GLY A 82 12.38 -8.54 15.66
CA GLY A 82 12.12 -8.77 17.09
C GLY A 82 11.41 -7.60 17.80
N LYS A 83 11.06 -6.54 17.09
CA LYS A 83 10.35 -5.40 17.68
C LYS A 83 8.85 -5.55 17.52
N GLU A 84 8.14 -5.30 18.60
CA GLU A 84 6.68 -5.20 18.57
C GLU A 84 6.27 -3.82 18.01
N ARG A 85 5.34 -3.81 17.07
CA ARG A 85 4.77 -2.59 16.47
C ARG A 85 3.27 -2.70 16.41
N LYS A 86 2.62 -1.54 16.48
CA LYS A 86 1.18 -1.41 16.20
C LYS A 86 0.91 -1.60 14.71
N GLY A 87 -0.33 -1.94 14.36
CA GLY A 87 -0.78 -1.97 12.99
C GLY A 87 -0.66 -0.61 12.30
N TYR A 88 -0.49 -0.63 11.01
CA TYR A 88 -0.40 0.57 10.18
C TYR A 88 -1.78 1.06 9.74
N SER A 89 -1.84 2.32 9.30
CA SER A 89 -3.07 2.90 8.76
C SER A 89 -3.53 2.20 7.48
N LYS A 90 -4.83 2.26 7.19
CA LYS A 90 -5.46 1.71 5.99
C LYS A 90 -4.72 2.17 4.71
N ASP A 91 -4.45 3.45 4.56
CA ASP A 91 -3.78 4.01 3.38
C ASP A 91 -2.36 3.47 3.20
N TYR A 92 -1.64 3.28 4.30
CA TYR A 92 -0.31 2.68 4.26
C TYR A 92 -0.37 1.22 3.77
N ILE A 93 -1.31 0.43 4.29
CA ILE A 93 -1.54 -0.96 3.87
C ILE A 93 -1.95 -1.02 2.38
N HIS A 94 -2.79 -0.09 1.92
CA HIS A 94 -3.16 0.02 0.51
C HIS A 94 -1.95 0.27 -0.40
N SER A 95 -1.00 1.09 0.01
CA SER A 95 0.24 1.31 -0.76
C SER A 95 1.04 0.01 -0.92
N PHE A 96 1.14 -0.80 0.13
CA PHE A 96 1.79 -2.12 0.07
C PHE A 96 1.03 -3.07 -0.86
N SER A 97 -0.29 -3.10 -0.75
CA SER A 97 -1.14 -3.92 -1.59
C SER A 97 -1.01 -3.55 -3.07
N ALA A 98 -1.01 -2.26 -3.39
CA ALA A 98 -0.85 -1.77 -4.76
C ALA A 98 0.48 -2.22 -5.38
N VAL A 99 1.59 -2.03 -4.67
CA VAL A 99 2.92 -2.44 -5.11
C VAL A 99 2.99 -3.96 -5.33
N MET A 100 2.52 -4.74 -4.35
CA MET A 100 2.53 -6.20 -4.44
C MET A 100 1.63 -6.71 -5.56
N GLN A 101 0.42 -6.17 -5.69
CA GLN A 101 -0.53 -6.55 -6.74
C GLN A 101 0.04 -6.30 -8.14
N GLN A 102 0.63 -5.13 -8.37
CA GLN A 102 1.19 -4.76 -9.65
C GLN A 102 2.44 -5.60 -9.99
N SER A 103 3.36 -5.77 -9.04
CA SER A 103 4.57 -6.56 -9.24
C SER A 103 4.28 -8.04 -9.48
N PHE A 104 3.31 -8.65 -8.77
CA PHE A 104 2.91 -10.03 -9.03
C PHE A 104 2.13 -10.17 -10.35
N ARG A 105 1.32 -9.16 -10.75
CA ARG A 105 0.72 -9.14 -12.09
C ARG A 105 1.79 -9.13 -13.17
N PHE A 106 2.80 -8.30 -13.04
CA PHE A 106 3.94 -8.24 -13.94
C PHE A 106 4.71 -9.57 -14.00
N ALA A 107 4.85 -10.26 -12.87
CA ALA A 107 5.48 -11.59 -12.82
C ALA A 107 4.69 -12.65 -13.57
N VAL A 108 3.34 -12.56 -13.62
CA VAL A 108 2.50 -13.44 -14.42
C VAL A 108 2.57 -13.05 -15.90
N PHE A 109 2.39 -11.78 -16.21
CA PHE A 109 2.48 -11.21 -17.55
C PHE A 109 3.01 -9.78 -17.49
N PRO A 110 4.03 -9.41 -18.29
CA PRO A 110 4.59 -10.16 -19.42
C PRO A 110 5.71 -11.15 -19.07
N LYS A 111 6.19 -11.18 -17.82
CA LYS A 111 7.43 -11.93 -17.48
C LYS A 111 7.28 -13.44 -17.44
N GLN A 112 6.09 -13.96 -17.19
CA GLN A 112 5.82 -15.40 -17.09
C GLN A 112 6.74 -16.13 -16.09
N TYR A 113 7.10 -15.46 -14.98
CA TYR A 113 7.88 -16.04 -13.89
C TYR A 113 7.08 -17.00 -13.02
N ILE A 114 5.76 -16.73 -12.93
CA ILE A 114 4.77 -17.55 -12.23
C ILE A 114 3.52 -17.70 -13.10
N THR A 115 2.76 -18.73 -12.86
CA THR A 115 1.57 -19.07 -13.65
C THR A 115 0.31 -18.38 -13.16
N PHE A 116 0.27 -17.96 -11.88
CA PHE A 116 -0.88 -17.25 -11.30
C PHE A 116 -0.41 -16.22 -10.28
N ASN A 117 -1.27 -15.22 -10.01
CA ASN A 117 -0.99 -14.17 -9.05
C ASN A 117 -1.55 -14.55 -7.67
N PRO A 118 -0.71 -14.86 -6.66
CA PRO A 118 -1.19 -15.24 -5.33
C PRO A 118 -1.88 -14.09 -4.58
N MET A 119 -1.70 -12.84 -5.01
CA MET A 119 -2.38 -11.67 -4.44
C MET A 119 -3.90 -11.66 -4.70
N GLN A 120 -4.40 -12.43 -5.66
CA GLN A 120 -5.84 -12.49 -5.98
C GLN A 120 -6.71 -13.02 -4.82
N TYR A 121 -6.11 -13.77 -3.90
CA TYR A 121 -6.82 -14.40 -2.77
C TYR A 121 -6.61 -13.67 -1.45
N ILE A 122 -5.90 -12.55 -1.45
CA ILE A 122 -5.61 -11.78 -0.24
C ILE A 122 -6.82 -10.94 0.12
N LYS A 123 -7.20 -11.03 1.40
CA LYS A 123 -8.22 -10.17 2.00
C LYS A 123 -7.52 -9.16 2.89
N LEU A 124 -7.56 -7.90 2.50
CA LEU A 124 -7.08 -6.83 3.37
C LEU A 124 -8.05 -6.68 4.54
N ARG A 125 -7.51 -6.75 5.74
CA ARG A 125 -8.21 -6.55 7.00
C ARG A 125 -7.62 -5.31 7.65
N TYR A 126 -8.44 -4.58 8.39
CA TYR A 126 -8.00 -3.36 9.07
C TYR A 126 -8.40 -3.44 10.54
N GLN A 127 -7.59 -2.87 11.43
CA GLN A 127 -8.08 -2.52 12.75
C GLN A 127 -9.11 -1.41 12.54
N THR A 128 -10.35 -1.70 12.89
CA THR A 128 -11.33 -0.65 13.15
C THR A 128 -10.96 -0.08 14.51
N ASP A 129 -10.23 1.04 14.52
CA ASP A 129 -10.25 1.89 15.72
C ASP A 129 -11.72 2.23 15.96
N GLU A 130 -12.17 2.10 17.20
CA GLU A 130 -13.58 2.21 17.62
C GLU A 130 -14.23 3.58 17.42
N VAL A 131 -13.73 4.37 16.49
CA VAL A 131 -14.41 5.59 16.03
C VAL A 131 -14.13 5.76 14.54
N ASP A 132 -14.76 4.95 13.70
CA ASP A 132 -14.99 5.33 12.32
C ASP A 132 -16.15 6.35 12.33
N LEU A 133 -15.82 7.59 12.70
CA LEU A 133 -16.79 8.72 12.63
C LEU A 133 -17.23 9.01 11.20
N PHE A 134 -16.68 8.28 10.22
CA PHE A 134 -17.00 8.38 8.81
C PHE A 134 -17.06 6.99 8.18
N SER A 135 -17.88 6.09 8.73
CA SER A 135 -18.26 4.89 7.99
C SER A 135 -19.02 5.34 6.73
N ASP A 136 -18.75 4.68 5.60
CA ASP A 136 -19.47 4.94 4.33
C ASP A 136 -21.01 4.79 4.46
N GLU A 137 -21.49 4.26 5.59
CA GLU A 137 -22.91 4.18 5.95
C GLU A 137 -23.49 5.56 6.34
N ASP A 138 -22.66 6.53 6.76
CA ASP A 138 -23.10 7.91 7.06
C ASP A 138 -23.09 8.85 5.85
N MET A 139 -22.72 8.37 4.66
CA MET A 139 -22.81 9.11 3.40
C MET A 139 -24.25 9.22 2.89
N ASP A 140 -25.25 8.72 3.63
CA ASP A 140 -26.65 8.95 3.32
C ASP A 140 -27.13 10.28 3.95
N GLY A 141 -26.62 11.38 3.39
CA GLY A 141 -27.34 12.66 3.37
C GLY A 141 -27.41 13.48 4.66
N ASN A 142 -26.82 13.07 5.78
CA ASN A 142 -26.94 13.82 7.02
C ASN A 142 -25.63 14.55 7.41
N VAL A 143 -25.04 15.28 6.46
CA VAL A 143 -23.98 16.23 6.78
C VAL A 143 -24.62 17.33 7.66
N GLN A 144 -24.42 17.22 8.97
CA GLN A 144 -24.86 18.30 9.88
C GLN A 144 -24.01 19.53 9.58
N PRO A 145 -24.61 20.65 9.22
CA PRO A 145 -23.86 21.87 9.02
C PRO A 145 -23.16 22.24 10.33
N ILE A 146 -21.90 22.68 10.22
CA ILE A 146 -21.13 23.16 11.37
C ILE A 146 -21.94 24.24 12.09
N SER A 147 -22.00 24.17 13.42
CA SER A 147 -22.71 25.16 14.20
C SER A 147 -22.07 26.54 13.99
N ARG A 148 -22.87 27.62 14.08
CA ARG A 148 -22.35 28.98 13.95
C ARG A 148 -21.25 29.27 14.98
N GLU A 149 -21.38 28.71 16.15
CA GLU A 149 -20.43 28.88 17.24
C GLU A 149 -19.08 28.19 16.94
N ASP A 150 -19.11 26.96 16.40
CA ASP A 150 -17.92 26.25 15.99
C ASP A 150 -17.25 26.87 14.75
N TYR A 151 -18.06 27.42 13.83
CA TYR A 151 -17.57 28.17 12.68
C TYR A 151 -16.80 29.43 13.15
N GLU A 152 -17.35 30.21 14.08
CA GLU A 152 -16.71 31.40 14.64
C GLU A 152 -15.41 31.05 15.40
N ARG A 153 -15.42 29.93 16.14
CA ARG A 153 -14.20 29.37 16.79
C ARG A 153 -13.12 28.98 15.80
N LEU A 154 -13.52 28.31 14.70
CA LEU A 154 -12.63 27.93 13.61
C LEU A 154 -11.99 29.16 12.96
N LEU A 155 -12.79 30.17 12.64
CA LEU A 155 -12.29 31.41 12.04
C LEU A 155 -11.30 32.13 12.98
N ALA A 156 -11.61 32.24 14.26
CA ALA A 156 -10.73 32.85 15.25
C ALA A 156 -9.40 32.07 15.40
N TYR A 157 -9.43 30.73 15.33
CA TYR A 157 -8.24 29.90 15.35
C TYR A 157 -7.39 30.10 14.10
N LEU A 158 -8.00 30.09 12.91
CA LEU A 158 -7.30 30.26 11.64
C LEU A 158 -6.68 31.66 11.52
N GLN A 159 -7.34 32.67 12.03
CA GLN A 159 -6.83 34.04 12.04
C GLN A 159 -5.50 34.17 12.76
N LYS A 160 -5.29 33.36 13.83
CA LYS A 160 -4.03 33.28 14.58
C LYS A 160 -2.96 32.38 13.92
N LYS A 161 -3.36 31.29 13.28
CA LYS A 161 -2.44 30.23 12.83
C LYS A 161 -2.18 30.23 11.33
N ASN A 162 -3.19 30.49 10.52
CA ASN A 162 -3.07 30.48 9.05
C ASN A 162 -4.11 31.42 8.41
N PRO A 163 -3.88 32.74 8.37
CA PRO A 163 -4.83 33.71 7.81
C PRO A 163 -5.19 33.43 6.35
N ALA A 164 -4.30 32.83 5.57
CA ALA A 164 -4.54 32.52 4.15
C ALA A 164 -5.63 31.46 3.92
N ALA A 165 -5.97 30.65 4.92
CA ALA A 165 -7.01 29.65 4.83
C ALA A 165 -8.44 30.20 5.07
N ILE A 166 -8.58 31.43 5.47
CA ILE A 166 -9.90 32.05 5.81
C ILE A 166 -10.74 32.27 4.56
N LEU A 167 -10.16 32.83 3.50
CA LEU A 167 -10.89 33.17 2.28
C LEU A 167 -11.58 31.96 1.61
N PRO A 168 -10.95 30.81 1.42
CA PRO A 168 -11.64 29.65 0.87
C PRO A 168 -12.81 29.14 1.71
N ILE A 169 -12.73 29.29 3.05
CA ILE A 169 -13.77 28.82 3.98
C ILE A 169 -14.98 29.77 3.98
N GLN A 170 -14.78 31.07 3.75
CA GLN A 170 -15.86 32.05 3.70
C GLN A 170 -16.65 32.02 2.37
N ILE A 171 -16.10 31.40 1.33
CA ILE A 171 -16.72 31.33 0.00
C ILE A 171 -17.51 30.02 -0.18
N ALA A 172 -17.22 28.98 0.62
CA ALA A 172 -17.90 27.70 0.62
C ALA A 172 -19.18 27.74 1.46
#